data_11014ea1a3f6f47fb63eac8af2ff6f95
#
_entry.id   11014ea1a3f6f47fb63eac8af2ff6f95
#
_cell.length_a   1.000
_cell.length_b   1.000
_cell.length_c   1.000
_cell.angle_alpha   90.00
_cell.angle_beta   90.00
_cell.angle_gamma   90.00
#
_symmetry.space_group_name_H-M   'P 1'
#
loop_
_entity.id
_entity.type
_entity.pdbx_description
1 polymer ?
#
loop_
_entity_poly.entity_id
_entity_poly.type
_entity_poly.pdbx_seq_one_letter_code
_entity_poly.pdbx_strand_id
1 'polypeptide(L)'
;MTLLNIVQAVNHTLRDEMKRNDKIVILGEDVGVNGGVFRATEGLFQEFGPNRVIDTPLAESGIIGVSIGMALYGLKPVPEIQFMDFIYPAFDQIQSELSKFRYRSGGQFTTPVVIRTPYGGGIRGSHYHSQSTEAFFVHTPGLKVVIPATPYDTRGLLTSALRDPDPVIFLEPKKIYRTVRGEVPDDEYTIPIGKANVTREGDDVVIFAYGAMLHVAMEAAELAAAKGIRVEVVDIRTLLPFDIDTIMSSVKKTGRVVILHEACKTCGFGAEIAAQIAERGLLHLEAPIVRVAGFDVPFPYILEEDYMPNANRVLSAIEKVHNF
;
A
#
# COMPACT_ATOMS: atom_id res chain seq x y z
N MET A 1 -17.40 -9.13 15.46
CA MET A 1 -16.31 -8.15 15.11
C MET A 1 -15.15 -8.34 16.06
N THR A 2 -13.96 -8.43 15.56
CA THR A 2 -12.73 -8.63 16.36
C THR A 2 -11.83 -7.39 16.25
N LEU A 3 -11.33 -6.90 17.38
CA LEU A 3 -10.40 -5.77 17.41
C LEU A 3 -8.99 -6.26 17.03
N LEU A 4 -8.52 -5.87 15.87
CA LEU A 4 -7.22 -6.27 15.33
C LEU A 4 -6.31 -5.06 15.09
N ASN A 5 -4.99 -5.32 15.05
CA ASN A 5 -4.04 -4.44 14.37
C ASN A 5 -3.79 -4.94 12.93
N ILE A 6 -2.99 -4.20 12.15
CA ILE A 6 -2.75 -4.54 10.73
C ILE A 6 -2.04 -5.90 10.59
N VAL A 7 -1.02 -6.20 11.41
CA VAL A 7 -0.33 -7.50 11.36
C VAL A 7 -1.27 -8.65 11.65
N GLN A 8 -2.15 -8.49 12.65
CA GLN A 8 -3.17 -9.48 12.98
C GLN A 8 -4.19 -9.64 11.85
N ALA A 9 -4.60 -8.53 11.20
CA ALA A 9 -5.50 -8.60 10.05
C ALA A 9 -4.87 -9.36 8.87
N VAL A 10 -3.57 -9.13 8.58
CA VAL A 10 -2.82 -9.92 7.59
C VAL A 10 -2.83 -11.41 7.95
N ASN A 11 -2.42 -11.75 9.19
CA ASN A 11 -2.34 -13.14 9.65
C ASN A 11 -3.70 -13.86 9.55
N HIS A 12 -4.77 -13.22 10.05
CA HIS A 12 -6.12 -13.79 10.01
C HIS A 12 -6.58 -14.00 8.55
N THR A 13 -6.33 -13.03 7.67
CA THR A 13 -6.71 -13.14 6.25
C THR A 13 -5.98 -14.30 5.56
N LEU A 14 -4.67 -14.40 5.76
CA LEU A 14 -3.88 -15.51 5.21
C LEU A 14 -4.40 -16.86 5.70
N ARG A 15 -4.66 -16.98 7.00
CA ARG A 15 -5.19 -18.21 7.60
C ARG A 15 -6.53 -18.61 7.01
N ASP A 16 -7.46 -17.67 6.91
CA ASP A 16 -8.81 -17.93 6.41
C ASP A 16 -8.78 -18.31 4.92
N GLU A 17 -8.02 -17.61 4.11
CA GLU A 17 -7.90 -17.90 2.68
C GLU A 17 -7.12 -19.21 2.42
N MET A 18 -6.11 -19.54 3.24
CA MET A 18 -5.43 -20.84 3.14
C MET A 18 -6.33 -22.03 3.53
N LYS A 19 -7.26 -21.85 4.48
CA LYS A 19 -8.29 -22.85 4.81
C LYS A 19 -9.26 -23.05 3.65
N ARG A 20 -9.60 -21.97 2.96
CA ARG A 20 -10.53 -21.98 1.83
C ARG A 20 -9.93 -22.56 0.55
N ASN A 21 -8.65 -22.33 0.31
CA ASN A 21 -7.98 -22.65 -0.94
C ASN A 21 -6.64 -23.33 -0.68
N ASP A 22 -6.57 -24.60 -1.00
CA ASP A 22 -5.39 -25.45 -0.83
C ASP A 22 -4.23 -25.11 -1.77
N LYS A 23 -4.46 -24.27 -2.80
CA LYS A 23 -3.45 -23.79 -3.73
C LYS A 23 -2.65 -22.59 -3.23
N ILE A 24 -3.06 -21.92 -2.15
CA ILE A 24 -2.32 -20.80 -1.59
C ILE A 24 -1.09 -21.34 -0.87
N VAL A 25 0.08 -20.82 -1.24
CA VAL A 25 1.38 -21.18 -0.65
C VAL A 25 2.10 -19.90 -0.25
N ILE A 26 2.46 -19.78 1.02
CA ILE A 26 3.29 -18.68 1.54
C ILE A 26 4.75 -19.10 1.43
N LEU A 27 5.61 -18.21 0.95
CA LEU A 27 7.05 -18.46 0.90
C LEU A 27 7.84 -17.16 1.14
N GLY A 28 9.03 -17.29 1.68
CA GLY A 28 9.89 -16.15 2.01
C GLY A 28 10.88 -16.49 3.11
N GLU A 29 11.67 -15.53 3.50
CA GLU A 29 12.65 -15.68 4.58
C GLU A 29 11.94 -15.65 5.93
N ASP A 30 12.22 -16.64 6.78
CA ASP A 30 11.70 -16.77 8.15
C ASP A 30 10.16 -16.81 8.28
N VAL A 31 9.43 -16.98 7.18
CA VAL A 31 7.95 -16.98 7.19
C VAL A 31 7.35 -18.23 7.83
N GLY A 32 8.11 -19.32 7.90
CA GLY A 32 7.69 -20.61 8.43
C GLY A 32 7.83 -20.70 9.95
N VAL A 33 8.91 -21.30 10.41
CA VAL A 33 9.12 -21.59 11.83
C VAL A 33 9.10 -20.32 12.71
N ASN A 34 9.71 -19.24 12.22
CA ASN A 34 9.79 -17.97 12.93
C ASN A 34 8.51 -17.11 12.80
N GLY A 35 7.63 -17.39 11.85
CA GLY A 35 6.39 -16.64 11.64
C GLY A 35 6.56 -15.24 11.03
N GLY A 36 7.66 -15.02 10.33
CA GLY A 36 8.03 -13.74 9.71
C GLY A 36 8.68 -12.75 10.68
N VAL A 37 9.45 -11.81 10.15
CA VAL A 37 10.14 -10.76 10.93
C VAL A 37 9.16 -9.92 11.77
N PHE A 38 8.00 -9.63 11.23
CA PHE A 38 6.95 -8.89 11.93
C PHE A 38 5.84 -9.76 12.52
N ARG A 39 5.99 -11.10 12.46
CA ARG A 39 5.01 -12.09 12.94
C ARG A 39 3.71 -12.12 12.15
N ALA A 40 3.77 -11.71 10.89
CA ALA A 40 2.59 -11.70 10.02
C ALA A 40 2.12 -13.13 9.64
N THR A 41 3.02 -14.13 9.69
CA THR A 41 2.73 -15.54 9.37
C THR A 41 2.79 -16.45 10.60
N GLU A 42 2.82 -15.89 11.81
CA GLU A 42 2.91 -16.66 13.06
C GLU A 42 1.79 -17.69 13.18
N GLY A 43 2.18 -18.94 13.50
CA GLY A 43 1.25 -20.08 13.66
C GLY A 43 0.80 -20.74 12.36
N LEU A 44 1.06 -20.15 11.18
CA LEU A 44 0.61 -20.72 9.91
C LEU A 44 1.41 -21.99 9.54
N PHE A 45 2.71 -22.02 9.84
CA PHE A 45 3.53 -23.19 9.59
C PHE A 45 3.06 -24.42 10.39
N GLN A 46 2.69 -24.23 11.65
CA GLN A 46 2.16 -25.29 12.51
C GLN A 46 0.80 -25.80 12.03
N GLU A 47 -0.02 -24.92 11.47
CA GLU A 47 -1.37 -25.26 11.01
C GLU A 47 -1.38 -25.90 9.62
N PHE A 48 -0.57 -25.41 8.68
CA PHE A 48 -0.62 -25.81 7.27
C PHE A 48 0.57 -26.64 6.79
N GLY A 49 1.63 -26.71 7.58
CA GLY A 49 2.81 -27.52 7.30
C GLY A 49 3.80 -26.95 6.28
N PRO A 50 4.96 -27.62 6.11
CA PRO A 50 6.09 -27.12 5.32
C PRO A 50 5.84 -27.05 3.80
N ASN A 51 4.83 -27.72 3.30
CA ASN A 51 4.47 -27.66 1.88
C ASN A 51 3.62 -26.44 1.51
N ARG A 52 3.07 -25.77 2.51
CA ARG A 52 2.18 -24.59 2.34
C ARG A 52 2.76 -23.32 2.94
N VAL A 53 3.72 -23.40 3.85
CA VAL A 53 4.46 -22.28 4.42
C VAL A 53 5.94 -22.63 4.36
N ILE A 54 6.66 -22.02 3.42
CA ILE A 54 7.99 -22.43 2.99
C ILE A 54 9.03 -21.38 3.38
N ASP A 55 9.95 -21.74 4.27
CA ASP A 55 11.14 -20.92 4.51
C ASP A 55 12.09 -21.04 3.30
N THR A 56 12.53 -19.91 2.79
CA THR A 56 13.47 -19.84 1.65
C THR A 56 14.83 -19.33 2.11
N PRO A 57 15.90 -19.63 1.35
CA PRO A 57 17.14 -18.86 1.48
C PRO A 57 16.91 -17.36 1.17
N LEU A 58 17.84 -16.51 1.63
CA LEU A 58 17.92 -15.08 1.32
C LEU A 58 18.29 -14.92 -0.17
N ALA A 59 17.26 -14.86 -1.03
CA ALA A 59 17.42 -14.76 -2.48
C ALA A 59 16.12 -14.25 -3.13
N GLU A 60 15.84 -12.96 -3.04
CA GLU A 60 14.56 -12.36 -3.44
C GLU A 60 14.26 -12.60 -4.92
N SER A 61 15.27 -12.58 -5.80
CA SER A 61 15.09 -12.96 -7.20
C SER A 61 14.65 -14.42 -7.36
N GLY A 62 15.20 -15.33 -6.55
CA GLY A 62 14.79 -16.73 -6.49
C GLY A 62 13.36 -16.89 -5.95
N ILE A 63 13.02 -16.17 -4.88
CA ILE A 63 11.67 -16.19 -4.26
C ILE A 63 10.62 -15.82 -5.31
N ILE A 64 10.82 -14.72 -6.02
CA ILE A 64 9.87 -14.27 -7.04
C ILE A 64 9.90 -15.19 -8.27
N GLY A 65 11.09 -15.59 -8.74
CA GLY A 65 11.21 -16.51 -9.89
C GLY A 65 10.49 -17.83 -9.66
N VAL A 66 10.65 -18.45 -8.48
CA VAL A 66 9.93 -19.68 -8.11
C VAL A 66 8.43 -19.42 -8.02
N SER A 67 8.00 -18.29 -7.46
CA SER A 67 6.59 -17.91 -7.37
C SER A 67 5.93 -17.82 -8.75
N ILE A 68 6.63 -17.29 -9.75
CA ILE A 68 6.13 -17.26 -11.13
C ILE A 68 5.88 -18.71 -11.64
N GLY A 69 6.88 -19.58 -11.46
CA GLY A 69 6.74 -20.99 -11.85
C GLY A 69 5.59 -21.70 -11.15
N MET A 70 5.44 -21.49 -9.83
CA MET A 70 4.34 -22.02 -9.03
C MET A 70 2.97 -21.54 -9.54
N ALA A 71 2.86 -20.24 -9.87
CA ALA A 71 1.62 -19.67 -10.41
C ALA A 71 1.25 -20.27 -11.78
N LEU A 72 2.23 -20.42 -12.67
CA LEU A 72 2.02 -21.05 -13.97
C LEU A 72 1.63 -22.53 -13.84
N TYR A 73 2.05 -23.20 -12.78
CA TYR A 73 1.66 -24.58 -12.46
C TYR A 73 0.29 -24.68 -11.77
N GLY A 74 -0.37 -23.54 -11.51
CA GLY A 74 -1.73 -23.48 -10.96
C GLY A 74 -1.84 -23.29 -9.46
N LEU A 75 -0.72 -22.98 -8.78
CA LEU A 75 -0.73 -22.55 -7.38
C LEU A 75 -1.01 -21.04 -7.26
N LYS A 76 -1.23 -20.58 -6.04
CA LYS A 76 -1.39 -19.17 -5.68
C LYS A 76 -0.31 -18.77 -4.67
N PRO A 77 0.90 -18.44 -5.13
CA PRO A 77 1.99 -18.09 -4.23
C PRO A 77 1.81 -16.71 -3.62
N VAL A 78 2.17 -16.61 -2.36
CA VAL A 78 2.18 -15.38 -1.57
C VAL A 78 3.60 -15.17 -1.04
N PRO A 79 4.54 -14.72 -1.90
CA PRO A 79 5.88 -14.41 -1.45
C PRO A 79 5.90 -13.20 -0.51
N GLU A 80 6.65 -13.32 0.60
CA GLU A 80 6.98 -12.20 1.47
C GLU A 80 8.44 -11.78 1.23
N ILE A 81 8.63 -10.51 0.91
CA ILE A 81 9.93 -9.84 0.95
C ILE A 81 10.02 -9.12 2.29
N GLN A 82 11.04 -9.40 3.10
CA GLN A 82 11.11 -8.95 4.50
C GLN A 82 11.00 -7.44 4.68
N PHE A 83 11.57 -6.67 3.74
CA PHE A 83 11.48 -5.21 3.65
C PHE A 83 11.43 -4.80 2.19
N MET A 84 10.66 -3.76 1.88
CA MET A 84 10.58 -3.22 0.51
C MET A 84 11.95 -2.81 -0.03
N ASP A 85 12.86 -2.42 0.84
CA ASP A 85 14.25 -2.06 0.52
C ASP A 85 15.04 -3.22 -0.14
N PHE A 86 14.63 -4.47 0.13
CA PHE A 86 15.30 -5.67 -0.40
C PHE A 86 14.67 -6.21 -1.69
N ILE A 87 13.63 -5.56 -2.20
CA ILE A 87 12.93 -6.05 -3.40
C ILE A 87 13.72 -5.87 -4.70
N TYR A 88 14.75 -5.01 -4.70
CA TYR A 88 15.48 -4.65 -5.92
C TYR A 88 16.15 -5.83 -6.66
N PRO A 89 16.75 -6.84 -6.00
CA PRO A 89 17.27 -8.02 -6.69
C PRO A 89 16.19 -8.80 -7.47
N ALA A 90 14.92 -8.71 -7.04
CA ALA A 90 13.79 -9.35 -7.69
C ALA A 90 13.08 -8.44 -8.73
N PHE A 91 13.54 -7.20 -8.91
CA PHE A 91 12.86 -6.23 -9.77
C PHE A 91 12.74 -6.71 -11.22
N ASP A 92 13.77 -7.37 -11.76
CA ASP A 92 13.73 -7.93 -13.10
C ASP A 92 12.64 -9.01 -13.22
N GLN A 93 12.54 -9.95 -12.28
CA GLN A 93 11.50 -10.99 -12.28
C GLN A 93 10.10 -10.39 -12.18
N ILE A 94 9.94 -9.32 -11.42
CA ILE A 94 8.63 -8.64 -11.27
C ILE A 94 8.31 -7.86 -12.55
N GLN A 95 9.23 -7.03 -13.01
CA GLN A 95 9.00 -6.08 -14.09
C GLN A 95 9.05 -6.73 -15.47
N SER A 96 10.00 -7.64 -15.72
CA SER A 96 10.21 -8.22 -17.04
C SER A 96 9.39 -9.49 -17.26
N GLU A 97 9.08 -10.23 -16.20
CA GLU A 97 8.41 -11.54 -16.30
C GLU A 97 7.00 -11.52 -15.71
N LEU A 98 6.86 -11.37 -14.38
CA LEU A 98 5.60 -11.53 -13.66
C LEU A 98 4.49 -10.64 -14.22
N SER A 99 4.76 -9.37 -14.43
CA SER A 99 3.78 -8.39 -14.91
C SER A 99 3.28 -8.64 -16.33
N LYS A 100 4.03 -9.42 -17.15
CA LYS A 100 3.81 -9.54 -18.59
C LYS A 100 3.28 -10.89 -19.04
N PHE A 101 3.23 -11.87 -18.16
CA PHE A 101 2.82 -13.24 -18.55
C PHE A 101 1.44 -13.30 -19.21
N ARG A 102 0.44 -12.63 -18.64
CA ARG A 102 -0.89 -12.59 -19.26
C ARG A 102 -0.85 -12.01 -20.67
N TYR A 103 -0.15 -10.89 -20.85
CA TYR A 103 -0.06 -10.20 -22.13
C TYR A 103 0.67 -11.05 -23.18
N ARG A 104 1.89 -11.53 -22.87
CA ARG A 104 2.70 -12.27 -23.85
C ARG A 104 2.17 -13.66 -24.18
N SER A 105 1.34 -14.24 -23.32
CA SER A 105 0.68 -15.52 -23.59
C SER A 105 -0.68 -15.36 -24.28
N GLY A 106 -1.09 -14.15 -24.64
CA GLY A 106 -2.42 -13.92 -25.23
C GLY A 106 -3.56 -14.28 -24.26
N GLY A 107 -3.33 -14.18 -22.94
CA GLY A 107 -4.32 -14.50 -21.91
C GLY A 107 -4.40 -15.99 -21.54
N GLN A 108 -3.57 -16.86 -22.12
CA GLN A 108 -3.56 -18.28 -21.78
C GLN A 108 -3.11 -18.55 -20.35
N PHE A 109 -2.18 -17.76 -19.84
CA PHE A 109 -1.68 -17.85 -18.47
C PHE A 109 -2.02 -16.61 -17.66
N THR A 110 -2.37 -16.85 -16.42
CA THR A 110 -2.47 -15.82 -15.36
C THR A 110 -1.41 -16.09 -14.33
N THR A 111 -1.00 -15.03 -13.61
CA THR A 111 0.02 -15.14 -12.56
C THR A 111 -0.53 -14.58 -11.26
N PRO A 112 -1.41 -15.33 -10.55
CA PRO A 112 -2.04 -14.91 -9.30
C PRO A 112 -1.02 -14.92 -8.14
N VAL A 113 -0.05 -14.03 -8.20
CA VAL A 113 1.01 -13.86 -7.20
C VAL A 113 0.71 -12.63 -6.37
N VAL A 114 0.68 -12.75 -5.04
CA VAL A 114 0.56 -11.60 -4.14
C VAL A 114 1.89 -11.38 -3.43
N ILE A 115 2.68 -10.44 -3.90
CA ILE A 115 3.93 -10.06 -3.26
C ILE A 115 3.60 -9.16 -2.09
N ARG A 116 3.85 -9.63 -0.87
CA ARG A 116 3.70 -8.87 0.35
C ARG A 116 5.06 -8.34 0.79
N THR A 117 5.09 -7.07 1.20
CA THR A 117 6.30 -6.50 1.77
C THR A 117 5.98 -5.33 2.72
N PRO A 118 6.61 -5.30 3.90
CA PRO A 118 6.60 -4.12 4.77
C PRO A 118 7.35 -2.95 4.10
N TYR A 119 6.73 -1.76 4.10
CA TYR A 119 7.34 -0.58 3.50
C TYR A 119 7.29 0.65 4.41
N GLY A 120 8.02 1.70 4.03
CA GLY A 120 7.97 3.02 4.67
C GLY A 120 8.81 3.13 5.93
N GLY A 121 8.84 4.35 6.48
CA GLY A 121 9.55 4.70 7.70
C GLY A 121 8.79 4.37 8.99
N GLY A 122 9.22 5.00 10.09
CA GLY A 122 8.56 4.92 11.40
C GLY A 122 9.15 3.91 12.36
N ILE A 123 10.25 3.24 11.99
CA ILE A 123 10.93 2.25 12.83
C ILE A 123 12.42 2.58 13.09
N ARG A 124 12.88 3.74 12.62
CA ARG A 124 14.30 4.14 12.63
C ARG A 124 15.20 3.12 11.94
N GLY A 125 14.73 2.58 10.81
CA GLY A 125 15.40 1.56 10.03
C GLY A 125 16.49 2.10 9.09
N SER A 126 16.70 3.43 9.03
CA SER A 126 17.63 4.07 8.10
C SER A 126 17.31 3.75 6.63
N HIS A 127 18.26 3.97 5.72
CA HIS A 127 18.09 3.84 4.28
C HIS A 127 17.93 2.39 3.77
N TYR A 128 18.18 1.38 4.59
CA TYR A 128 17.99 -0.02 4.21
C TYR A 128 16.68 -0.65 4.69
N HIS A 129 15.90 0.04 5.54
CA HIS A 129 14.69 -0.54 6.13
C HIS A 129 13.52 0.46 6.21
N SER A 130 13.55 1.54 5.42
CA SER A 130 12.56 2.61 5.56
C SER A 130 12.11 3.21 4.22
N GLN A 131 12.48 2.63 3.11
CA GLN A 131 12.16 3.18 1.80
C GLN A 131 10.69 2.96 1.42
N SER A 132 10.21 3.87 0.57
CA SER A 132 8.88 3.84 -0.05
C SER A 132 9.10 3.95 -1.55
N THR A 133 9.07 2.81 -2.23
CA THR A 133 9.47 2.69 -3.64
C THR A 133 8.30 2.27 -4.54
N GLU A 134 7.08 2.51 -4.09
CA GLU A 134 5.84 2.15 -4.77
C GLU A 134 5.77 2.69 -6.21
N ALA A 135 6.38 3.85 -6.48
CA ALA A 135 6.37 4.47 -7.80
C ALA A 135 6.96 3.59 -8.90
N PHE A 136 7.97 2.76 -8.60
CA PHE A 136 8.56 1.81 -9.57
C PHE A 136 7.56 0.74 -10.01
N PHE A 137 6.71 0.29 -9.10
CA PHE A 137 5.71 -0.74 -9.37
C PHE A 137 4.45 -0.16 -10.02
N VAL A 138 4.06 1.05 -9.67
CA VAL A 138 2.97 1.77 -10.35
C VAL A 138 3.33 2.04 -11.81
N HIS A 139 4.61 2.29 -12.11
CA HIS A 139 5.08 2.48 -13.49
C HIS A 139 5.28 1.16 -14.26
N THR A 140 4.86 0.02 -13.70
CA THR A 140 5.01 -1.29 -14.34
C THR A 140 3.64 -1.83 -14.79
N PRO A 141 3.28 -1.70 -16.09
CA PRO A 141 2.01 -2.21 -16.61
C PRO A 141 1.87 -3.72 -16.39
N GLY A 142 0.69 -4.14 -15.95
CA GLY A 142 0.38 -5.54 -15.64
C GLY A 142 0.43 -5.89 -14.16
N LEU A 143 0.89 -4.98 -13.29
CA LEU A 143 0.79 -5.10 -11.84
C LEU A 143 -0.43 -4.36 -11.29
N LYS A 144 -0.86 -4.76 -10.11
CA LYS A 144 -1.71 -3.96 -9.21
C LYS A 144 -0.90 -3.59 -7.96
N VAL A 145 -1.11 -2.38 -7.43
CA VAL A 145 -0.38 -1.89 -6.25
C VAL A 145 -1.37 -1.42 -5.21
N VAL A 146 -1.35 -2.04 -4.05
CA VAL A 146 -2.33 -1.85 -2.97
C VAL A 146 -1.61 -1.51 -1.66
N ILE A 147 -2.11 -0.50 -0.95
CA ILE A 147 -1.55 -0.02 0.33
C ILE A 147 -2.70 0.26 1.31
N PRO A 148 -3.05 -0.67 2.20
CA PRO A 148 -4.07 -0.42 3.22
C PRO A 148 -3.56 0.51 4.33
N ALA A 149 -4.49 1.20 5.00
CA ALA A 149 -4.18 2.08 6.12
C ALA A 149 -4.88 1.66 7.43
N THR A 150 -5.82 0.72 7.38
CA THR A 150 -6.57 0.23 8.54
C THR A 150 -6.63 -1.30 8.58
N PRO A 151 -6.89 -1.93 9.73
CA PRO A 151 -7.09 -3.39 9.79
C PRO A 151 -8.27 -3.87 8.94
N TYR A 152 -9.36 -3.09 8.88
CA TYR A 152 -10.52 -3.36 8.03
C TYR A 152 -10.11 -3.41 6.54
N ASP A 153 -9.41 -2.37 6.07
CA ASP A 153 -8.96 -2.31 4.69
C ASP A 153 -7.93 -3.39 4.38
N THR A 154 -7.05 -3.68 5.33
CA THR A 154 -6.04 -4.74 5.19
C THR A 154 -6.70 -6.07 4.91
N ARG A 155 -7.69 -6.48 5.71
CA ARG A 155 -8.39 -7.75 5.50
C ARG A 155 -9.16 -7.76 4.17
N GLY A 156 -9.96 -6.74 3.90
CA GLY A 156 -10.79 -6.70 2.69
C GLY A 156 -9.98 -6.64 1.39
N LEU A 157 -8.93 -5.81 1.36
CA LEU A 157 -8.05 -5.67 0.18
C LEU A 157 -7.13 -6.88 -0.01
N LEU A 158 -6.58 -7.47 1.08
CA LEU A 158 -5.76 -8.67 0.96
C LEU A 158 -6.59 -9.87 0.50
N THR A 159 -7.82 -10.01 0.98
CA THR A 159 -8.76 -11.03 0.47
C THR A 159 -8.99 -10.84 -1.03
N SER A 160 -9.23 -9.61 -1.48
CA SER A 160 -9.37 -9.31 -2.91
C SER A 160 -8.12 -9.63 -3.70
N ALA A 161 -6.94 -9.29 -3.19
CA ALA A 161 -5.66 -9.57 -3.83
C ALA A 161 -5.39 -11.07 -3.98
N LEU A 162 -5.65 -11.87 -2.94
CA LEU A 162 -5.47 -13.34 -2.96
C LEU A 162 -6.42 -14.04 -3.95
N ARG A 163 -7.52 -13.39 -4.30
CA ARG A 163 -8.51 -13.90 -5.26
C ARG A 163 -8.31 -13.36 -6.68
N ASP A 164 -7.49 -12.35 -6.83
CA ASP A 164 -7.21 -11.76 -8.13
C ASP A 164 -6.43 -12.73 -9.03
N PRO A 165 -6.74 -12.80 -10.33
CA PRO A 165 -5.99 -13.64 -11.28
C PRO A 165 -4.66 -13.03 -11.72
N ASP A 166 -4.43 -11.74 -11.45
CA ASP A 166 -3.24 -10.99 -11.86
C ASP A 166 -2.34 -10.64 -10.66
N PRO A 167 -1.06 -10.33 -10.90
CA PRO A 167 -0.13 -10.07 -9.82
C PRO A 167 -0.44 -8.77 -9.05
N VAL A 168 -0.37 -8.86 -7.74
CA VAL A 168 -0.59 -7.74 -6.82
C VAL A 168 0.66 -7.51 -5.97
N ILE A 169 1.14 -6.27 -5.91
CA ILE A 169 2.09 -5.79 -4.91
C ILE A 169 1.27 -5.25 -3.74
N PHE A 170 1.35 -5.92 -2.60
CA PHE A 170 0.61 -5.57 -1.39
C PHE A 170 1.59 -4.98 -0.36
N LEU A 171 1.56 -3.65 -0.22
CA LEU A 171 2.48 -2.90 0.60
C LEU A 171 1.92 -2.67 1.99
N GLU A 172 2.66 -3.07 3.01
CA GLU A 172 2.22 -3.08 4.40
C GLU A 172 2.95 -1.98 5.19
N PRO A 173 2.27 -0.88 5.59
CA PRO A 173 2.95 0.26 6.21
C PRO A 173 3.42 -0.05 7.63
N LYS A 174 4.74 -0.19 7.83
CA LYS A 174 5.38 -0.59 9.09
C LYS A 174 5.05 0.32 10.27
N LYS A 175 5.02 1.63 10.05
CA LYS A 175 4.74 2.62 11.10
C LYS A 175 3.43 2.34 11.84
N ILE A 176 2.43 1.83 11.14
CA ILE A 176 1.10 1.60 11.68
C ILE A 176 0.76 0.12 11.93
N TYR A 177 1.69 -0.78 11.68
CA TYR A 177 1.48 -2.23 11.82
C TYR A 177 0.84 -2.66 13.14
N ARG A 178 1.27 -2.06 14.25
CA ARG A 178 0.81 -2.42 15.61
C ARG A 178 0.09 -1.29 16.34
N THR A 179 0.28 -0.05 15.90
CA THR A 179 -0.25 1.14 16.56
C THR A 179 -1.69 1.40 16.18
N VAL A 180 -2.07 1.12 14.93
CA VAL A 180 -3.44 1.27 14.46
C VAL A 180 -4.22 0.00 14.77
N ARG A 181 -5.31 0.17 15.49
CA ARG A 181 -6.28 -0.90 15.79
C ARG A 181 -7.65 -0.51 15.28
N GLY A 182 -8.43 -1.50 14.88
CA GLY A 182 -9.79 -1.30 14.39
C GLY A 182 -10.60 -2.58 14.44
N GLU A 183 -11.91 -2.42 14.47
CA GLU A 183 -12.85 -3.53 14.39
C GLU A 183 -12.87 -4.09 12.97
N VAL A 184 -12.76 -5.41 12.88
CA VAL A 184 -12.80 -6.16 11.64
C VAL A 184 -13.94 -7.16 11.72
N PRO A 185 -14.85 -7.24 10.73
CA PRO A 185 -15.89 -8.26 10.70
C PRO A 185 -15.31 -9.66 10.75
N ASP A 186 -15.93 -10.55 11.52
CA ASP A 186 -15.54 -11.97 11.56
C ASP A 186 -16.00 -12.69 10.28
N ASP A 187 -17.10 -12.24 9.70
CA ASP A 187 -17.60 -12.73 8.42
C ASP A 187 -16.67 -12.33 7.27
N GLU A 188 -16.78 -13.08 6.19
CA GLU A 188 -16.04 -12.82 4.95
C GLU A 188 -16.51 -11.54 4.27
N TYR A 189 -15.56 -10.73 3.84
CA TYR A 189 -15.81 -9.59 2.95
C TYR A 189 -14.60 -9.28 2.08
N THR A 190 -14.85 -8.53 1.03
CA THR A 190 -13.83 -8.02 0.11
C THR A 190 -13.97 -6.52 -0.06
N ILE A 191 -12.87 -5.84 -0.36
CA ILE A 191 -12.87 -4.46 -0.80
C ILE A 191 -12.37 -4.46 -2.25
N PRO A 192 -13.11 -3.88 -3.21
CA PRO A 192 -12.68 -3.85 -4.60
C PRO A 192 -11.35 -3.10 -4.75
N ILE A 193 -10.37 -3.74 -5.42
CA ILE A 193 -9.13 -3.09 -5.84
C ILE A 193 -9.48 -1.99 -6.85
N GLY A 194 -8.89 -0.80 -6.71
CA GLY A 194 -9.19 0.34 -7.55
C GLY A 194 -10.29 1.26 -7.02
N LYS A 195 -10.65 1.13 -5.74
CA LYS A 195 -11.61 2.02 -5.08
C LYS A 195 -11.00 2.74 -3.89
N ALA A 196 -11.06 4.07 -3.94
CA ALA A 196 -10.69 4.95 -2.84
C ALA A 196 -11.82 5.03 -1.79
N ASN A 197 -11.52 5.63 -0.64
CA ASN A 197 -12.47 5.85 0.43
C ASN A 197 -12.41 7.29 0.94
N VAL A 198 -13.54 7.98 0.97
CA VAL A 198 -13.66 9.25 1.67
C VAL A 198 -13.74 8.93 3.17
N THR A 199 -12.63 9.11 3.87
CA THR A 199 -12.52 8.79 5.30
C THR A 199 -13.07 9.91 6.18
N ARG A 200 -13.01 11.14 5.69
CA ARG A 200 -13.56 12.33 6.35
C ARG A 200 -14.17 13.24 5.29
N GLU A 201 -15.37 13.71 5.52
CA GLU A 201 -16.04 14.71 4.68
C GLU A 201 -15.54 16.14 4.99
N GLY A 202 -15.46 16.98 3.96
CA GLY A 202 -15.11 18.39 4.04
C GLY A 202 -15.34 19.08 2.70
N ASP A 203 -15.41 20.43 2.70
CA ASP A 203 -15.80 21.20 1.52
C ASP A 203 -14.76 22.27 1.12
N ASP A 204 -13.77 22.54 1.99
CA ASP A 204 -12.84 23.65 1.77
C ASP A 204 -11.52 23.20 1.11
N VAL A 205 -10.98 22.05 1.51
CA VAL A 205 -9.72 21.48 0.99
C VAL A 205 -9.85 19.95 0.96
N VAL A 206 -9.30 19.28 -0.05
CA VAL A 206 -9.15 17.82 -0.04
C VAL A 206 -7.68 17.41 0.16
N ILE A 207 -7.46 16.38 0.97
CA ILE A 207 -6.18 15.67 1.09
C ILE A 207 -6.31 14.28 0.49
N PHE A 208 -5.48 13.96 -0.48
CA PHE A 208 -5.30 12.60 -0.98
C PHE A 208 -4.09 11.97 -0.30
N ALA A 209 -4.29 10.86 0.40
CA ALA A 209 -3.25 10.16 1.14
C ALA A 209 -3.38 8.64 0.99
N TYR A 210 -2.36 7.89 1.39
CA TYR A 210 -2.39 6.43 1.45
C TYR A 210 -1.43 5.90 2.53
N GLY A 211 -1.69 4.68 2.98
CA GLY A 211 -0.88 4.00 3.98
C GLY A 211 -0.78 4.77 5.30
N ALA A 212 0.42 4.86 5.88
CA ALA A 212 0.62 5.54 7.16
C ALA A 212 0.27 7.03 7.10
N MET A 213 0.35 7.65 5.92
CA MET A 213 0.08 9.07 5.74
C MET A 213 -1.41 9.42 5.84
N LEU A 214 -2.32 8.44 5.73
CA LEU A 214 -3.73 8.66 6.03
C LEU A 214 -3.93 9.18 7.46
N HIS A 215 -3.25 8.59 8.43
CA HIS A 215 -3.37 9.01 9.84
C HIS A 215 -2.80 10.40 10.08
N VAL A 216 -1.72 10.75 9.39
CA VAL A 216 -1.15 12.12 9.41
C VAL A 216 -2.12 13.12 8.77
N ALA A 217 -2.80 12.75 7.69
CA ALA A 217 -3.84 13.58 7.06
C ALA A 217 -5.02 13.82 7.99
N MET A 218 -5.48 12.78 8.70
CA MET A 218 -6.57 12.89 9.67
C MET A 218 -6.20 13.83 10.83
N GLU A 219 -4.99 13.68 11.39
CA GLU A 219 -4.50 14.59 12.45
C GLU A 219 -4.41 16.05 11.95
N ALA A 220 -3.88 16.27 10.75
CA ALA A 220 -3.82 17.61 10.16
C ALA A 220 -5.22 18.19 9.89
N ALA A 221 -6.18 17.37 9.50
CA ALA A 221 -7.56 17.80 9.31
C ALA A 221 -8.23 18.23 10.62
N GLU A 222 -7.91 17.58 11.75
CA GLU A 222 -8.38 18.04 13.08
C GLU A 222 -7.76 19.39 13.47
N LEU A 223 -6.45 19.56 13.22
CA LEU A 223 -5.79 20.85 13.46
C LEU A 223 -6.38 21.97 12.58
N ALA A 224 -6.71 21.67 11.33
CA ALA A 224 -7.36 22.60 10.41
C ALA A 224 -8.79 22.95 10.85
N ALA A 225 -9.55 21.96 11.36
CA ALA A 225 -10.90 22.19 11.87
C ALA A 225 -10.92 23.16 13.05
N ALA A 226 -9.90 23.13 13.94
CA ALA A 226 -9.75 24.10 15.02
C ALA A 226 -9.54 25.55 14.52
N LYS A 227 -9.19 25.72 13.23
CA LYS A 227 -9.05 27.01 12.53
C LYS A 227 -10.24 27.33 11.61
N GLY A 228 -11.29 26.51 11.64
CA GLY A 228 -12.49 26.70 10.85
C GLY A 228 -12.41 26.19 9.40
N ILE A 229 -11.36 25.41 9.05
CA ILE A 229 -11.17 24.86 7.71
C ILE A 229 -11.71 23.41 7.68
N ARG A 230 -12.66 23.14 6.80
CA ARG A 230 -13.30 21.80 6.65
C ARG A 230 -12.56 21.00 5.59
N VAL A 231 -11.73 20.07 6.06
CA VAL A 231 -10.88 19.25 5.20
C VAL A 231 -11.53 17.90 4.92
N GLU A 232 -11.65 17.57 3.64
CA GLU A 232 -11.94 16.21 3.18
C GLU A 232 -10.65 15.38 3.17
N VAL A 233 -10.71 14.15 3.63
CA VAL A 233 -9.59 13.21 3.57
C VAL A 233 -10.01 11.97 2.79
N VAL A 234 -9.28 11.69 1.73
CA VAL A 234 -9.49 10.54 0.86
C VAL A 234 -8.32 9.57 0.98
N ASP A 235 -8.61 8.35 1.42
CA ASP A 235 -7.67 7.23 1.36
C ASP A 235 -7.69 6.59 -0.03
N ILE A 236 -6.58 6.68 -0.73
CA ILE A 236 -6.44 6.15 -2.10
C ILE A 236 -6.47 4.62 -2.11
N ARG A 237 -5.94 3.94 -1.08
CA ARG A 237 -5.91 2.47 -0.91
C ARG A 237 -5.20 1.71 -2.03
N THR A 238 -5.52 2.02 -3.28
CA THR A 238 -4.96 1.36 -4.48
C THR A 238 -4.29 2.39 -5.35
N LEU A 239 -2.98 2.21 -5.59
CA LEU A 239 -2.21 3.11 -6.44
C LEU A 239 -2.31 2.72 -7.92
N LEU A 240 -2.51 1.41 -8.20
CA LEU A 240 -2.70 0.90 -9.57
C LEU A 240 -3.67 -0.31 -9.54
N PRO A 241 -4.81 -0.24 -10.23
CA PRO A 241 -5.42 0.98 -10.78
C PRO A 241 -5.90 1.91 -9.66
N PHE A 242 -5.85 3.23 -9.83
CA PHE A 242 -6.40 4.16 -8.83
C PHE A 242 -7.76 4.73 -9.24
N ASP A 243 -8.55 5.14 -8.23
CA ASP A 243 -9.93 5.60 -8.41
C ASP A 243 -9.98 7.08 -8.84
N ILE A 244 -9.78 7.31 -10.13
CA ILE A 244 -9.81 8.67 -10.68
C ILE A 244 -11.17 9.34 -10.52
N ASP A 245 -12.26 8.58 -10.51
CA ASP A 245 -13.61 9.12 -10.39
C ASP A 245 -13.85 9.72 -9.00
N THR A 246 -13.46 9.02 -7.94
CA THR A 246 -13.50 9.54 -6.57
C THR A 246 -12.59 10.76 -6.41
N ILE A 247 -11.36 10.71 -6.94
CA ILE A 247 -10.42 11.84 -6.92
C ILE A 247 -11.05 13.07 -7.59
N MET A 248 -11.56 12.91 -8.79
CA MET A 248 -12.16 14.03 -9.52
C MET A 248 -13.45 14.56 -8.89
N SER A 249 -14.23 13.70 -8.22
CA SER A 249 -15.40 14.13 -7.46
C SER A 249 -15.01 15.07 -6.30
N SER A 250 -13.98 14.68 -5.54
CA SER A 250 -13.45 15.48 -4.43
C SER A 250 -12.81 16.81 -4.91
N VAL A 251 -12.07 16.77 -6.03
CA VAL A 251 -11.49 17.98 -6.64
C VAL A 251 -12.57 18.96 -7.07
N LYS A 252 -13.64 18.48 -7.71
CA LYS A 252 -14.77 19.33 -8.14
C LYS A 252 -15.51 19.94 -6.95
N LYS A 253 -15.56 19.24 -5.83
CA LYS A 253 -16.24 19.70 -4.60
C LYS A 253 -15.43 20.79 -3.89
N THR A 254 -14.11 20.62 -3.75
CA THR A 254 -13.28 21.46 -2.89
C THR A 254 -12.45 22.51 -3.62
N GLY A 255 -12.08 22.28 -4.88
CA GLY A 255 -11.21 23.15 -5.67
C GLY A 255 -9.76 23.28 -5.18
N ARG A 256 -9.45 22.82 -3.96
CA ARG A 256 -8.14 23.00 -3.29
C ARG A 256 -7.57 21.66 -2.88
N VAL A 257 -6.37 21.34 -3.34
CA VAL A 257 -5.82 19.99 -3.29
C VAL A 257 -4.47 19.95 -2.58
N VAL A 258 -4.37 19.06 -1.59
CA VAL A 258 -3.10 18.61 -0.99
C VAL A 258 -2.93 17.14 -1.29
N ILE A 259 -1.73 16.73 -1.72
CA ILE A 259 -1.37 15.31 -1.94
C ILE A 259 -0.28 14.95 -0.94
N LEU A 260 -0.48 13.86 -0.20
CA LEU A 260 0.38 13.46 0.90
C LEU A 260 0.87 12.02 0.75
N HIS A 261 2.19 11.83 0.74
CA HIS A 261 2.84 10.52 0.79
C HIS A 261 4.23 10.60 1.43
N GLU A 262 4.79 9.48 1.88
CA GLU A 262 6.08 9.46 2.55
C GLU A 262 7.29 9.27 1.61
N ALA A 263 7.08 8.72 0.41
CA ALA A 263 8.13 8.61 -0.61
C ALA A 263 8.74 9.99 -0.98
N CYS A 264 9.90 9.97 -1.62
CA CYS A 264 10.54 11.18 -2.17
C CYS A 264 9.57 11.97 -3.05
N LYS A 265 9.71 13.28 -3.07
CA LYS A 265 8.82 14.18 -3.82
C LYS A 265 9.00 14.06 -5.32
N THR A 266 10.23 13.94 -5.80
CA THR A 266 10.55 13.83 -7.23
C THR A 266 10.15 12.45 -7.73
N CYS A 267 9.31 12.42 -8.78
CA CYS A 267 8.77 11.20 -9.39
C CYS A 267 8.01 10.26 -8.43
N GLY A 268 7.67 10.72 -7.20
CA GLY A 268 6.75 9.98 -6.34
C GLY A 268 5.34 9.96 -6.92
N PHE A 269 4.51 9.00 -6.51
CA PHE A 269 3.16 8.79 -7.06
C PHE A 269 2.26 10.03 -6.97
N GLY A 270 2.49 10.91 -6.01
CA GLY A 270 1.79 12.20 -5.93
C GLY A 270 2.00 13.12 -7.14
N ALA A 271 3.05 12.89 -7.95
CA ALA A 271 3.23 13.63 -9.20
C ALA A 271 2.23 13.16 -10.27
N GLU A 272 1.98 11.85 -10.36
CA GLU A 272 0.98 11.29 -11.26
C GLU A 272 -0.44 11.75 -10.87
N ILE A 273 -0.79 11.71 -9.59
CA ILE A 273 -2.08 12.23 -9.11
C ILE A 273 -2.25 13.69 -9.51
N ALA A 274 -1.23 14.53 -9.32
CA ALA A 274 -1.27 15.93 -9.71
C ALA A 274 -1.43 16.12 -11.23
N ALA A 275 -0.75 15.32 -12.05
CA ALA A 275 -0.88 15.34 -13.51
C ALA A 275 -2.30 14.97 -13.95
N GLN A 276 -2.86 13.88 -13.43
CA GLN A 276 -4.22 13.44 -13.75
C GLN A 276 -5.29 14.47 -13.34
N ILE A 277 -5.12 15.13 -12.20
CA ILE A 277 -5.99 16.22 -11.77
C ILE A 277 -5.87 17.42 -12.72
N ALA A 278 -4.65 17.80 -13.12
CA ALA A 278 -4.42 18.91 -14.04
C ALA A 278 -5.01 18.63 -15.43
N GLU A 279 -4.86 17.42 -15.96
CA GLU A 279 -5.41 17.04 -17.27
C GLU A 279 -6.95 17.03 -17.30
N ARG A 280 -7.60 16.61 -16.20
CA ARG A 280 -9.04 16.34 -16.15
C ARG A 280 -9.84 17.44 -15.46
N GLY A 281 -9.20 18.18 -14.57
CA GLY A 281 -9.87 19.07 -13.62
C GLY A 281 -9.25 20.46 -13.46
N LEU A 282 -8.38 20.90 -14.39
CA LEU A 282 -7.72 22.20 -14.29
C LEU A 282 -8.68 23.35 -13.99
N LEU A 283 -9.85 23.35 -14.65
CA LEU A 283 -10.86 24.41 -14.49
C LEU A 283 -11.65 24.33 -13.18
N HIS A 284 -11.46 23.28 -12.39
CA HIS A 284 -12.05 23.13 -11.06
C HIS A 284 -11.08 23.51 -9.93
N LEU A 285 -9.81 23.76 -10.26
CA LEU A 285 -8.83 24.14 -9.27
C LEU A 285 -8.96 25.64 -8.93
N GLU A 286 -9.04 25.93 -7.65
CA GLU A 286 -9.07 27.28 -7.08
C GLU A 286 -7.71 27.71 -6.50
N ALA A 287 -6.76 26.76 -6.37
CA ALA A 287 -5.40 27.00 -5.90
C ALA A 287 -4.42 26.04 -6.59
N PRO A 288 -3.11 26.34 -6.62
CA PRO A 288 -2.09 25.39 -7.06
C PRO A 288 -2.11 24.13 -6.18
N ILE A 289 -1.97 22.95 -6.79
CA ILE A 289 -1.84 21.68 -6.06
C ILE A 289 -0.56 21.70 -5.23
N VAL A 290 -0.66 21.36 -3.94
CA VAL A 290 0.49 21.25 -3.03
C VAL A 290 0.76 19.79 -2.70
N ARG A 291 1.99 19.34 -2.96
CA ARG A 291 2.47 18.01 -2.58
C ARG A 291 3.32 18.08 -1.31
N VAL A 292 2.90 17.38 -0.26
CA VAL A 292 3.67 17.14 0.97
C VAL A 292 4.22 15.73 0.90
N ALA A 293 5.54 15.59 0.90
CA ALA A 293 6.21 14.31 0.68
C ALA A 293 7.53 14.24 1.46
N GLY A 294 8.18 13.09 1.42
CA GLY A 294 9.57 12.94 1.84
C GLY A 294 10.51 13.85 1.04
N PHE A 295 11.66 14.16 1.58
CA PHE A 295 12.68 14.95 0.89
C PHE A 295 13.44 14.09 -0.13
N ASP A 296 14.01 14.72 -1.16
CA ASP A 296 14.82 14.05 -2.19
C ASP A 296 16.25 13.81 -1.70
N VAL A 297 16.37 13.06 -0.61
CA VAL A 297 17.62 12.64 0.03
C VAL A 297 17.51 11.18 0.48
N PRO A 298 18.63 10.43 0.65
CA PRO A 298 18.57 9.11 1.26
C PRO A 298 17.87 9.14 2.61
N PHE A 299 17.08 8.12 2.90
CA PHE A 299 16.27 8.09 4.13
C PHE A 299 17.20 8.14 5.37
N PRO A 300 17.05 9.15 6.25
CA PRO A 300 17.97 9.36 7.37
C PRO A 300 17.61 8.45 8.56
N TYR A 301 18.59 8.19 9.43
CA TYR A 301 18.37 7.48 10.69
C TYR A 301 17.92 8.40 11.83
N ILE A 302 18.79 9.37 12.17
CA ILE A 302 18.52 10.28 13.30
C ILE A 302 17.41 11.29 12.96
N LEU A 303 17.37 11.77 11.72
CA LEU A 303 16.44 12.80 11.25
C LEU A 303 15.16 12.19 10.63
N GLU A 304 14.79 10.97 10.97
CA GLU A 304 13.59 10.33 10.44
C GLU A 304 12.33 11.17 10.69
N GLU A 305 12.19 11.72 11.89
CA GLU A 305 11.02 12.53 12.26
C GLU A 305 10.94 13.85 11.47
N ASP A 306 12.09 14.44 11.12
CA ASP A 306 12.14 15.65 10.28
C ASP A 306 11.90 15.32 8.80
N TYR A 307 12.38 14.15 8.35
CA TYR A 307 12.20 13.66 6.98
C TYR A 307 10.74 13.32 6.68
N MET A 308 10.08 12.59 7.59
CA MET A 308 8.71 12.13 7.41
C MET A 308 7.72 13.31 7.42
N PRO A 309 6.73 13.32 6.52
CA PRO A 309 5.62 14.23 6.65
C PRO A 309 4.94 14.10 8.01
N ASN A 310 4.61 15.24 8.63
CA ASN A 310 3.89 15.31 9.90
C ASN A 310 2.69 16.26 9.78
N ALA A 311 1.81 16.23 10.76
CA ALA A 311 0.56 16.99 10.75
C ALA A 311 0.78 18.50 10.59
N ASN A 312 1.84 19.09 11.17
CA ASN A 312 2.13 20.50 11.03
C ASN A 312 2.57 20.89 9.61
N ARG A 313 3.39 20.06 8.95
CA ARG A 313 3.75 20.28 7.53
C ARG A 313 2.52 20.21 6.63
N VAL A 314 1.60 19.28 6.91
CA VAL A 314 0.34 19.14 6.16
C VAL A 314 -0.59 20.30 6.46
N LEU A 315 -0.73 20.75 7.73
CA LEU A 315 -1.51 21.93 8.10
C LEU A 315 -1.03 23.18 7.36
N SER A 316 0.28 23.39 7.29
CA SER A 316 0.85 24.54 6.54
C SER A 316 0.50 24.47 5.04
N ALA A 317 0.42 23.26 4.47
CA ALA A 317 -0.02 23.07 3.08
C ALA A 317 -1.52 23.35 2.90
N ILE A 318 -2.36 22.90 3.87
CA ILE A 318 -3.79 23.19 3.90
C ILE A 318 -4.02 24.71 3.93
N GLU A 319 -3.39 25.42 4.86
CA GLU A 319 -3.51 26.88 4.98
C GLU A 319 -3.06 27.60 3.71
N LYS A 320 -1.98 27.11 3.10
CA LYS A 320 -1.46 27.68 1.85
C LYS A 320 -2.48 27.60 0.69
N VAL A 321 -3.15 26.45 0.49
CA VAL A 321 -4.13 26.30 -0.57
C VAL A 321 -5.47 26.94 -0.22
N HIS A 322 -5.81 27.01 1.07
CA HIS A 322 -7.04 27.63 1.53
C HIS A 322 -7.03 29.17 1.39
N ASN A 323 -5.89 29.80 1.63
CA ASN A 323 -5.72 31.25 1.60
C ASN A 323 -5.25 31.78 0.23
N PHE A 324 -5.15 30.93 -0.81
CA PHE A 324 -4.76 31.34 -2.16
C PHE A 324 -5.84 32.15 -2.82
#